data_9a4e4634b67051c3c48c2fef5d26896f
#
_entry.id   9a4e4634b67051c3c48c2fef5d26896f
#
_cell.length_a   1.000
_cell.length_b   1.000
_cell.length_c   1.000
_cell.angle_alpha   90.00
_cell.angle_beta   90.00
_cell.angle_gamma   90.00
#
_symmetry.space_group_name_H-M   'P 1'
#
loop_
_entity.id
_entity.type
_entity.pdbx_description
1 polymer ?
#
loop_
_entity_poly.entity_id
_entity_poly.type
_entity_poly.pdbx_seq_one_letter_code
_entity_poly.pdbx_strand_id
1 'polypeptide(L)'
;MYKRQADDNDCLLIFDEVQSGIGRTGSLMAYMGYGVTPDISTLAKGLGGGIPIGATLTTTKIAQAFQPGTHGSTFGGNPLACEVAKKVVEIISTKKVLTGVVEKTIKFNRDLKRISKKYNLFKDIRSAGLWICCDFKKIKSVDFINECYKQRLILVQASG
;
A
#
# COMPACT_ATOMS: atom_id res chain seq x y z
N MET A 1 -11.97 -16.16 -2.16
CA MET A 1 -13.21 -16.30 -1.33
C MET A 1 -14.08 -15.04 -1.44
N TYR A 2 -13.61 -13.86 -1.00
CA TYR A 2 -14.42 -12.62 -1.00
C TYR A 2 -14.89 -12.16 -2.38
N LYS A 3 -14.07 -12.28 -3.45
CA LYS A 3 -14.49 -11.90 -4.81
C LYS A 3 -15.71 -12.71 -5.25
N ARG A 4 -15.67 -14.04 -5.06
CA ARG A 4 -16.81 -14.91 -5.38
C ARG A 4 -18.06 -14.53 -4.57
N GLN A 5 -17.90 -14.24 -3.27
CA GLN A 5 -19.04 -13.81 -2.44
C GLN A 5 -19.63 -12.48 -2.91
N ALA A 6 -18.78 -11.53 -3.35
CA ALA A 6 -19.26 -10.28 -3.93
C ALA A 6 -20.04 -10.53 -5.22
N ASP A 7 -19.49 -11.35 -6.12
CA ASP A 7 -20.16 -11.70 -7.38
C ASP A 7 -21.48 -12.44 -7.16
N ASP A 8 -21.53 -13.41 -6.23
CA ASP A 8 -22.72 -14.18 -5.87
C ASP A 8 -23.83 -13.30 -5.28
N ASN A 9 -23.52 -12.12 -4.76
CA ASN A 9 -24.45 -11.16 -4.17
C ASN A 9 -24.61 -9.86 -4.96
N ASP A 10 -24.18 -9.83 -6.22
CA ASP A 10 -24.24 -8.64 -7.09
C ASP A 10 -23.60 -7.38 -6.45
N CYS A 11 -22.51 -7.58 -5.73
CA CYS A 11 -21.75 -6.53 -5.05
C CYS A 11 -20.43 -6.25 -5.77
N LEU A 12 -20.02 -4.99 -5.83
CA LEU A 12 -18.72 -4.60 -6.33
C LEU A 12 -17.63 -4.78 -5.26
N LEU A 13 -16.52 -5.41 -5.63
CA LEU A 13 -15.33 -5.52 -4.79
C LEU A 13 -14.41 -4.33 -5.05
N ILE A 14 -14.22 -3.49 -4.04
CA ILE A 14 -13.35 -2.31 -4.10
C ILE A 14 -12.11 -2.56 -3.26
N PHE A 15 -10.92 -2.38 -3.87
CA PHE A 15 -9.66 -2.42 -3.14
C PHE A 15 -9.07 -1.01 -3.02
N ASP A 16 -8.90 -0.57 -1.79
CA ASP A 16 -8.14 0.64 -1.49
C ASP A 16 -6.64 0.30 -1.49
N GLU A 17 -6.01 0.58 -2.61
CA GLU A 17 -4.56 0.38 -2.83
C GLU A 17 -3.75 1.67 -2.61
N VAL A 18 -4.35 2.68 -1.97
CA VAL A 18 -3.70 3.97 -1.70
C VAL A 18 -2.40 3.80 -0.91
N GLN A 19 -2.31 2.79 -0.05
CA GLN A 19 -1.11 2.50 0.74
C GLN A 19 -0.42 1.20 0.32
N SER A 20 -1.17 0.19 -0.08
CA SER A 20 -0.66 -1.14 -0.42
C SER A 20 -0.15 -1.26 -1.86
N GLY A 21 -0.63 -0.39 -2.75
CA GLY A 21 -0.25 -0.38 -4.15
C GLY A 21 1.13 0.23 -4.43
N ILE A 22 1.40 0.41 -5.71
CA ILE A 22 2.64 1.01 -6.24
C ILE A 22 3.89 0.35 -5.67
N GLY A 23 3.92 -0.99 -5.75
CA GLY A 23 5.08 -1.80 -5.42
C GLY A 23 5.31 -2.06 -3.93
N ARG A 24 4.52 -1.48 -3.01
CA ARG A 24 4.73 -1.57 -1.56
C ARG A 24 4.82 -3.02 -1.05
N THR A 25 4.01 -3.91 -1.61
CA THR A 25 3.90 -5.31 -1.19
C THR A 25 4.80 -6.28 -1.98
N GLY A 26 5.57 -5.78 -2.95
CA GLY A 26 6.40 -6.60 -3.83
C GLY A 26 5.71 -6.98 -5.15
N SER A 27 4.45 -6.58 -5.31
CA SER A 27 3.71 -6.58 -6.59
C SER A 27 3.33 -5.14 -6.93
N LEU A 28 3.10 -4.79 -8.19
CA LEU A 28 2.74 -3.42 -8.57
C LEU A 28 1.46 -2.98 -7.83
N MET A 29 0.44 -3.83 -7.83
CA MET A 29 -0.75 -3.73 -6.98
C MET A 29 -0.78 -4.92 -6.03
N ALA A 30 -1.18 -4.72 -4.78
CA ALA A 30 -1.21 -5.80 -3.80
C ALA A 30 -2.13 -6.94 -4.21
N TYR A 31 -3.27 -6.64 -4.85
CA TYR A 31 -4.22 -7.65 -5.31
C TYR A 31 -3.62 -8.64 -6.32
N MET A 32 -2.61 -8.21 -7.11
CA MET A 32 -1.92 -9.09 -8.06
C MET A 32 -1.20 -10.24 -7.35
N GLY A 33 -0.63 -9.95 -6.16
CA GLY A 33 0.02 -10.96 -5.31
C GLY A 33 -0.95 -12.00 -4.75
N TYR A 34 -2.24 -11.68 -4.67
CA TYR A 34 -3.30 -12.58 -4.20
C TYR A 34 -4.05 -13.28 -5.32
N GLY A 35 -3.74 -12.97 -6.59
CA GLY A 35 -4.44 -13.53 -7.75
C GLY A 35 -5.94 -13.14 -7.82
N VAL A 36 -6.30 -11.98 -7.28
CA VAL A 36 -7.68 -11.47 -7.28
C VAL A 36 -7.72 -10.16 -8.03
N THR A 37 -8.66 -9.99 -8.95
CA THR A 37 -8.90 -8.72 -9.65
C THR A 37 -10.14 -8.06 -9.05
N PRO A 38 -10.02 -6.87 -8.43
CA PRO A 38 -11.17 -6.13 -7.94
C PRO A 38 -11.96 -5.49 -9.08
N ASP A 39 -13.18 -5.08 -8.79
CA ASP A 39 -14.01 -4.31 -9.73
C ASP A 39 -13.55 -2.83 -9.78
N ILE A 40 -13.12 -2.31 -8.65
CA ILE A 40 -12.58 -0.95 -8.50
C ILE A 40 -11.31 -1.01 -7.65
N SER A 41 -10.29 -0.24 -8.00
CA SER A 41 -9.11 -0.03 -7.17
C SER A 41 -8.74 1.45 -7.11
N THR A 42 -8.38 1.94 -5.92
CA THR A 42 -7.95 3.32 -5.72
C THR A 42 -6.45 3.38 -5.47
N LEU A 43 -5.78 4.39 -6.03
CA LEU A 43 -4.34 4.62 -5.94
C LEU A 43 -4.06 6.07 -5.55
N ALA A 44 -3.00 6.28 -4.78
CA ALA A 44 -2.45 7.61 -4.49
C ALA A 44 -1.01 7.48 -3.94
N LYS A 45 -0.62 8.35 -3.02
CA LYS A 45 0.68 8.33 -2.29
C LYS A 45 1.87 8.05 -3.21
N GLY A 46 2.38 6.82 -3.23
CA GLY A 46 3.51 6.40 -4.04
C GLY A 46 3.35 6.66 -5.54
N LEU A 47 2.10 6.70 -6.04
CA LEU A 47 1.79 6.96 -7.44
C LEU A 47 2.40 8.27 -7.95
N GLY A 48 2.37 9.31 -7.12
CA GLY A 48 2.85 10.64 -7.54
C GLY A 48 4.34 10.88 -7.33
N GLY A 49 5.07 9.97 -6.63
CA GLY A 49 6.49 10.19 -6.35
C GLY A 49 6.82 11.48 -5.60
N GLY A 50 5.84 12.04 -4.88
CA GLY A 50 5.90 13.32 -4.16
C GLY A 50 4.94 14.38 -4.71
N ILE A 51 4.42 14.23 -5.94
CA ILE A 51 3.40 15.10 -6.52
C ILE A 51 2.00 14.60 -6.08
N PRO A 52 1.09 15.49 -5.65
CA PRO A 52 -0.27 15.10 -5.30
C PRO A 52 -1.05 14.57 -6.50
N ILE A 53 -1.41 13.31 -6.48
CA ILE A 53 -2.24 12.65 -7.48
C ILE A 53 -2.94 11.44 -6.87
N GLY A 54 -4.17 11.18 -7.29
CA GLY A 54 -4.89 9.93 -7.07
C GLY A 54 -5.44 9.40 -8.37
N ALA A 55 -5.72 8.10 -8.41
CA ALA A 55 -6.35 7.45 -9.53
C ALA A 55 -7.36 6.41 -9.04
N THR A 56 -8.44 6.27 -9.78
CA THR A 56 -9.41 5.17 -9.62
C THR A 56 -9.38 4.34 -10.89
N LEU A 57 -9.11 3.05 -10.73
CA LEU A 57 -9.11 2.06 -11.81
C LEU A 57 -10.39 1.25 -11.72
N THR A 58 -11.03 1.00 -12.84
CA THR A 58 -12.23 0.18 -12.89
C THR A 58 -12.42 -0.47 -14.27
N THR A 59 -13.39 -1.35 -14.38
CA THR A 59 -13.76 -1.96 -15.67
C THR A 59 -14.55 -0.99 -16.54
N THR A 60 -14.52 -1.18 -17.86
CA THR A 60 -15.29 -0.36 -18.82
C THR A 60 -16.79 -0.35 -18.47
N LYS A 61 -17.35 -1.48 -18.02
CA LYS A 61 -18.75 -1.59 -17.62
C LYS A 61 -19.09 -0.63 -16.49
N ILE A 62 -18.27 -0.58 -15.45
CA ILE A 62 -18.50 0.27 -14.28
C ILE A 62 -18.19 1.75 -14.62
N ALA A 63 -17.17 1.99 -15.46
CA ALA A 63 -16.81 3.33 -15.89
C ALA A 63 -17.96 4.06 -16.60
N GLN A 64 -18.90 3.35 -17.21
CA GLN A 64 -20.09 3.94 -17.85
C GLN A 64 -21.00 4.68 -16.86
N ALA A 65 -20.91 4.40 -15.56
CA ALA A 65 -21.65 5.12 -14.54
C ALA A 65 -21.07 6.53 -14.27
N PHE A 66 -19.82 6.79 -14.69
CA PHE A 66 -19.17 8.08 -14.54
C PHE A 66 -19.48 8.95 -15.77
N GLN A 67 -20.41 9.87 -15.59
CA GLN A 67 -20.84 10.79 -16.65
C GLN A 67 -20.27 12.19 -16.40
N PRO A 68 -20.15 13.03 -17.44
CA PRO A 68 -19.79 14.43 -17.27
C PRO A 68 -20.64 15.10 -16.19
N GLY A 69 -20.00 15.77 -15.23
CA GLY A 69 -20.68 16.47 -14.13
C GLY A 69 -21.00 15.62 -12.88
N THR A 70 -20.74 14.28 -12.89
CA THR A 70 -20.98 13.43 -11.70
C THR A 70 -19.86 13.52 -10.67
N HIS A 71 -18.69 13.94 -11.09
CA HIS A 71 -17.52 14.18 -10.23
C HIS A 71 -16.63 15.24 -10.85
N GLY A 72 -15.74 15.83 -10.05
CA GLY A 72 -14.79 16.81 -10.54
C GLY A 72 -13.64 17.02 -9.58
N SER A 73 -12.53 17.52 -10.12
CA SER A 73 -11.36 17.94 -9.36
C SER A 73 -10.67 19.07 -10.12
N THR A 74 -10.39 20.18 -9.46
CA THR A 74 -9.72 21.33 -10.08
C THR A 74 -8.35 20.96 -10.65
N PHE A 75 -7.58 20.16 -9.95
CA PHE A 75 -6.23 19.75 -10.34
C PHE A 75 -6.14 18.30 -10.86
N GLY A 76 -7.26 17.58 -10.90
CA GLY A 76 -7.31 16.21 -11.38
C GLY A 76 -6.92 16.12 -12.86
N GLY A 77 -6.08 15.12 -13.18
CA GLY A 77 -5.65 14.89 -14.55
C GLY A 77 -4.68 15.93 -15.12
N ASN A 78 -4.06 16.78 -14.26
CA ASN A 78 -3.11 17.77 -14.79
C ASN A 78 -1.90 17.07 -15.43
N PRO A 79 -1.39 17.58 -16.57
CA PRO A 79 -0.38 16.91 -17.37
C PRO A 79 0.92 16.62 -16.60
N LEU A 80 1.37 17.54 -15.75
CA LEU A 80 2.59 17.37 -14.99
C LEU A 80 2.51 16.17 -14.03
N ALA A 81 1.44 16.13 -13.21
CA ALA A 81 1.27 15.02 -12.27
C ALA A 81 1.08 13.68 -12.99
N CYS A 82 0.38 13.67 -14.13
CA CYS A 82 0.18 12.47 -14.93
C CYS A 82 1.50 11.94 -15.52
N GLU A 83 2.37 12.79 -16.07
CA GLU A 83 3.67 12.37 -16.58
C GLU A 83 4.60 11.88 -15.47
N VAL A 84 4.59 12.53 -14.30
CA VAL A 84 5.33 12.03 -13.13
C VAL A 84 4.81 10.66 -12.70
N ALA A 85 3.50 10.50 -12.57
CA ALA A 85 2.90 9.21 -12.18
C ALA A 85 3.22 8.09 -13.19
N LYS A 86 3.15 8.38 -14.49
CA LYS A 86 3.55 7.46 -15.55
C LYS A 86 5.00 7.00 -15.35
N LYS A 87 5.91 7.94 -15.11
CA LYS A 87 7.33 7.62 -14.89
C LYS A 87 7.55 6.81 -13.62
N VAL A 88 6.83 7.11 -12.54
CA VAL A 88 6.84 6.31 -11.31
C VAL A 88 6.41 4.88 -11.59
N VAL A 89 5.29 4.68 -12.29
CA VAL A 89 4.80 3.33 -12.62
C VAL A 89 5.81 2.57 -13.48
N GLU A 90 6.41 3.21 -14.50
CA GLU A 90 7.45 2.60 -15.34
C GLU A 90 8.64 2.09 -14.50
N ILE A 91 9.11 2.89 -13.55
CA ILE A 91 10.26 2.52 -12.68
C ILE A 91 9.86 1.41 -11.70
N ILE A 92 8.75 1.59 -11.00
CA ILE A 92 8.33 0.69 -9.91
C ILE A 92 7.92 -0.69 -10.45
N SER A 93 7.31 -0.76 -11.63
CA SER A 93 6.87 -2.02 -12.24
C SER A 93 8.03 -2.91 -12.71
N THR A 94 9.27 -2.41 -12.67
CA THR A 94 10.42 -3.23 -13.08
C THR A 94 10.65 -4.40 -12.12
N LYS A 95 11.02 -5.56 -12.68
CA LYS A 95 11.37 -6.75 -11.90
C LYS A 95 12.41 -6.46 -10.84
N LYS A 96 13.42 -5.63 -11.16
CA LYS A 96 14.48 -5.22 -10.23
C LYS A 96 13.92 -4.56 -8.95
N VAL A 97 12.99 -3.63 -9.11
CA VAL A 97 12.40 -2.92 -7.96
C VAL A 97 11.52 -3.86 -7.14
N LEU A 98 10.59 -4.58 -7.79
CA LEU A 98 9.66 -5.48 -7.10
C LEU A 98 10.38 -6.62 -6.38
N THR A 99 11.38 -7.26 -7.02
CA THR A 99 12.22 -8.28 -6.36
C THR A 99 13.00 -7.67 -5.17
N GLY A 100 13.55 -6.47 -5.34
CA GLY A 100 14.25 -5.77 -4.25
C GLY A 100 13.35 -5.45 -3.05
N VAL A 101 12.03 -5.25 -3.25
CA VAL A 101 11.06 -5.14 -2.14
C VAL A 101 10.97 -6.45 -1.38
N VAL A 102 10.84 -7.58 -2.09
CA VAL A 102 10.74 -8.91 -1.47
C VAL A 102 12.01 -9.23 -0.67
N GLU A 103 13.20 -9.02 -1.25
CA GLU A 103 14.48 -9.26 -0.58
C GLU A 103 14.65 -8.42 0.70
N LYS A 104 14.30 -7.13 0.62
CA LYS A 104 14.34 -6.23 1.78
C LYS A 104 13.33 -6.67 2.85
N THR A 105 12.15 -7.14 2.46
CA THR A 105 11.14 -7.65 3.38
C THR A 105 11.65 -8.86 4.16
N ILE A 106 12.29 -9.82 3.50
CA ILE A 106 12.87 -11.01 4.12
C ILE A 106 13.94 -10.59 5.15
N LYS A 107 14.86 -9.71 4.75
CA LYS A 107 15.90 -9.18 5.64
C LYS A 107 15.30 -8.47 6.85
N PHE A 108 14.35 -7.58 6.63
CA PHE A 108 13.74 -6.77 7.69
C PHE A 108 12.99 -7.65 8.70
N ASN A 109 12.20 -8.60 8.23
CA ASN A 109 11.49 -9.54 9.10
C ASN A 109 12.44 -10.42 9.92
N ARG A 110 13.53 -10.90 9.33
CA ARG A 110 14.56 -11.66 10.03
C ARG A 110 15.16 -10.82 11.18
N ASP A 111 15.53 -9.57 10.88
CA ASP A 111 16.17 -8.70 11.85
C ASP A 111 15.20 -8.27 12.96
N LEU A 112 13.92 -7.97 12.64
CA LEU A 112 12.88 -7.70 13.64
C LEU A 112 12.63 -8.91 14.55
N LYS A 113 12.55 -10.12 14.01
CA LYS A 113 12.41 -11.36 14.81
C LYS A 113 13.59 -11.57 15.76
N ARG A 114 14.80 -11.30 15.28
CA ARG A 114 16.02 -11.36 16.12
C ARG A 114 15.96 -10.36 17.28
N ILE A 115 15.58 -9.11 17.00
CA ILE A 115 15.40 -8.05 18.01
C ILE A 115 14.29 -8.45 18.99
N SER A 116 13.15 -8.90 18.48
CA SER A 116 12.02 -9.33 19.31
C SER A 116 12.42 -10.45 20.26
N LYS A 117 13.18 -11.44 19.78
CA LYS A 117 13.67 -12.54 20.62
C LYS A 117 14.63 -12.05 21.70
N LYS A 118 15.56 -11.14 21.34
CA LYS A 118 16.57 -10.62 22.29
C LYS A 118 15.95 -9.79 23.41
N TYR A 119 14.97 -8.97 23.11
CA TYR A 119 14.39 -8.02 24.04
C TYR A 119 12.97 -8.36 24.50
N ASN A 120 12.42 -9.48 24.07
CA ASN A 120 11.04 -9.91 24.32
C ASN A 120 10.01 -8.81 23.99
N LEU A 121 10.20 -8.13 22.84
CA LEU A 121 9.60 -6.83 22.56
C LEU A 121 8.21 -6.96 21.92
N PHE A 122 8.10 -7.74 20.84
CA PHE A 122 6.88 -7.80 20.05
C PHE A 122 6.03 -9.04 20.39
N LYS A 123 4.72 -8.85 20.46
CA LYS A 123 3.73 -9.91 20.54
C LYS A 123 3.55 -10.55 19.18
N ASP A 124 3.49 -9.72 18.13
CA ASP A 124 3.30 -10.14 16.75
C ASP A 124 4.05 -9.22 15.78
N ILE A 125 4.47 -9.77 14.64
CA ILE A 125 5.10 -9.04 13.53
C ILE A 125 4.42 -9.50 12.26
N ARG A 126 3.67 -8.62 11.64
CA ARG A 126 2.96 -8.85 10.37
C ARG A 126 3.58 -8.02 9.26
N SER A 127 3.64 -8.57 8.06
CA SER A 127 4.12 -7.82 6.91
C SER A 127 3.48 -8.28 5.61
N ALA A 128 3.29 -7.31 4.70
CA ALA A 128 3.03 -7.54 3.29
C ALA A 128 4.02 -6.65 2.51
N GLY A 129 5.10 -7.25 2.05
CA GLY A 129 6.23 -6.49 1.51
C GLY A 129 6.84 -5.56 2.55
N LEU A 130 7.12 -4.31 2.16
CA LEU A 130 7.64 -3.27 3.05
C LEU A 130 6.53 -2.52 3.82
N TRP A 131 5.38 -3.09 3.94
CA TRP A 131 4.34 -2.67 4.87
C TRP A 131 4.40 -3.61 6.07
N ILE A 132 4.97 -3.12 7.18
CA ILE A 132 5.33 -3.92 8.35
C ILE A 132 4.64 -3.32 9.57
N CYS A 133 3.98 -4.17 10.33
CA CYS A 133 3.30 -3.82 11.58
C CYS A 133 3.84 -4.70 12.72
N CYS A 134 4.07 -4.07 13.87
CA CYS A 134 4.55 -4.75 15.07
C CYS A 134 3.64 -4.43 16.25
N ASP A 135 3.10 -5.46 16.90
CA ASP A 135 2.34 -5.30 18.13
C ASP A 135 3.26 -5.50 19.33
N PHE A 136 3.28 -4.55 20.25
CA PHE A 136 4.12 -4.61 21.46
C PHE A 136 3.50 -5.48 22.54
N LYS A 137 4.34 -6.13 23.35
CA LYS A 137 3.91 -6.92 24.51
C LYS A 137 3.59 -6.06 25.72
N LYS A 138 4.48 -5.13 26.06
CA LYS A 138 4.44 -4.39 27.34
C LYS A 138 4.67 -2.90 27.20
N ILE A 139 5.17 -2.44 26.07
CA ILE A 139 5.52 -1.04 25.81
C ILE A 139 4.38 -0.38 25.05
N LYS A 140 4.04 0.85 25.40
CA LYS A 140 3.12 1.65 24.59
C LYS A 140 3.80 2.06 23.28
N SER A 141 3.11 1.92 22.16
CA SER A 141 3.64 2.28 20.85
C SER A 141 4.12 3.73 20.76
N VAL A 142 3.41 4.65 21.41
CA VAL A 142 3.78 6.07 21.47
C VAL A 142 5.14 6.28 22.14
N ASP A 143 5.40 5.62 23.27
CA ASP A 143 6.69 5.75 23.97
C ASP A 143 7.84 5.23 23.12
N PHE A 144 7.63 4.09 22.47
CA PHE A 144 8.62 3.52 21.56
C PHE A 144 8.90 4.43 20.35
N ILE A 145 7.86 4.98 19.74
CA ILE A 145 7.99 5.91 18.61
C ILE A 145 8.78 7.16 19.03
N ASN A 146 8.49 7.72 20.21
CA ASN A 146 9.21 8.89 20.74
C ASN A 146 10.71 8.60 20.92
N GLU A 147 11.06 7.42 21.44
CA GLU A 147 12.48 7.02 21.53
C GLU A 147 13.11 6.82 20.14
N CYS A 148 12.37 6.26 19.16
CA CYS A 148 12.84 6.14 17.81
C CYS A 148 13.10 7.51 17.14
N TYR A 149 12.26 8.50 17.39
CA TYR A 149 12.49 9.87 16.92
C TYR A 149 13.80 10.47 17.44
N LYS A 150 14.14 10.24 18.71
CA LYS A 150 15.44 10.66 19.27
C LYS A 150 16.63 10.04 18.56
N GLN A 151 16.44 8.82 18.01
CA GLN A 151 17.42 8.10 17.20
C GLN A 151 17.30 8.39 15.70
N ARG A 152 16.54 9.41 15.29
CA ARG A 152 16.28 9.81 13.89
C ARG A 152 15.59 8.74 13.06
N LEU A 153 14.83 7.85 13.68
CA LEU A 153 14.00 6.85 13.02
C LEU A 153 12.53 7.27 13.10
N ILE A 154 11.93 7.50 11.93
CA ILE A 154 10.53 7.91 11.81
C ILE A 154 9.65 6.67 11.72
N LEU A 155 8.76 6.52 12.68
CA LEU A 155 7.73 5.48 12.70
C LEU A 155 6.37 6.12 12.90
N VAL A 156 5.31 5.41 12.52
CA VAL A 156 3.91 5.84 12.69
C VAL A 156 3.17 4.85 13.56
N GLN A 157 2.30 5.35 14.41
CA GLN A 157 1.36 4.52 15.12
C GLN A 157 0.25 4.08 14.16
N ALA A 158 -0.02 2.77 14.10
CA ALA A 158 -1.25 2.30 13.48
C ALA A 158 -2.42 2.61 14.42
N SER A 159 -3.53 3.09 13.87
CA SER A 159 -4.78 3.19 14.61
C SER A 159 -5.21 1.77 15.03
N GLY A 160 -5.25 1.51 16.29
CA GLY A 160 -5.87 0.34 16.90
C GLY A 160 -7.32 0.62 17.19
#